data_e77f83892b6f74975297bd195379d3fe
#
_entry.id   e77f83892b6f74975297bd195379d3fe
#
_cell.length_a   1.000
_cell.length_b   1.000
_cell.length_c   1.000
_cell.angle_alpha   90.00
_cell.angle_beta   90.00
_cell.angle_gamma   90.00
#
_symmetry.space_group_name_H-M   'P 1'
#
loop_
_entity.id
_entity.type
_entity.pdbx_description
1 polymer ?
#
loop_
_entity_poly.entity_id
_entity_poly.type
_entity_poly.pdbx_seq_one_letter_code
_entity_poly.pdbx_strand_id
1 'polypeptide(L)'
;MKYSFGLLVLFCLVSCGDRPSQANVKQIILTKDSNLIKNDPVNPYVPVDVSPMDMSYLPADYPILKMTGKTTREPVARVVYSRPHRQGRKIFGNLLKYGEPWRLGANEATEIEVFQPLTIQHKIVPKGRYILYCIPQADHWTIIFNSNLYSWGLKADPKKDLYKFNVPVKVKDMSVEYFSMEFENTASGADLVMAWDDTEARLPVQFYEK
;
A
#
# COMPACT_ATOMS: atom_id res chain seq x y z
N MET A 1 -15.89 11.69 -86.10
CA MET A 1 -14.73 11.21 -85.35
C MET A 1 -14.06 12.40 -84.69
N LYS A 2 -14.33 12.66 -83.42
CA LYS A 2 -13.54 13.58 -82.54
C LYS A 2 -13.71 13.11 -81.11
N TYR A 3 -12.66 12.59 -80.53
CA TYR A 3 -12.60 12.14 -79.18
C TYR A 3 -12.29 13.36 -78.28
N SER A 4 -13.19 13.63 -77.31
CA SER A 4 -12.96 14.62 -76.28
C SER A 4 -12.43 13.91 -75.04
N PHE A 5 -11.24 14.29 -74.61
CA PHE A 5 -10.51 13.79 -73.47
C PHE A 5 -10.94 14.59 -72.23
N GLY A 6 -11.74 14.01 -71.36
CA GLY A 6 -12.12 14.64 -70.11
C GLY A 6 -11.07 14.42 -69.04
N LEU A 7 -10.46 15.49 -68.54
CA LEU A 7 -9.48 15.50 -67.45
C LEU A 7 -10.20 15.40 -66.11
N LEU A 8 -10.06 14.26 -65.44
CA LEU A 8 -10.60 14.05 -64.11
C LEU A 8 -9.55 14.56 -63.08
N VAL A 9 -9.85 15.73 -62.44
CA VAL A 9 -9.02 16.25 -61.36
C VAL A 9 -9.44 15.61 -60.02
N LEU A 10 -8.56 14.77 -59.51
CA LEU A 10 -8.75 14.09 -58.24
C LEU A 10 -8.28 15.05 -57.12
N PHE A 11 -9.22 15.59 -56.34
CA PHE A 11 -8.94 16.41 -55.15
C PHE A 11 -8.60 15.46 -53.97
N CYS A 12 -7.31 15.33 -53.66
CA CYS A 12 -6.89 14.71 -52.41
C CYS A 12 -7.11 15.68 -51.25
N LEU A 13 -8.15 15.47 -50.47
CA LEU A 13 -8.30 16.10 -49.17
C LEU A 13 -7.29 15.50 -48.19
N VAL A 14 -6.21 16.20 -47.92
CA VAL A 14 -5.29 15.89 -46.83
C VAL A 14 -5.95 16.36 -45.53
N SER A 15 -6.55 15.43 -44.81
CA SER A 15 -7.00 15.67 -43.43
C SER A 15 -5.78 15.65 -42.52
N CYS A 16 -5.29 16.83 -42.12
CA CYS A 16 -4.37 16.97 -41.00
C CYS A 16 -5.12 16.67 -39.71
N GLY A 17 -5.08 15.41 -39.28
CA GLY A 17 -5.43 15.03 -37.92
C GLY A 17 -4.33 15.48 -36.96
N ASP A 18 -4.59 16.49 -36.16
CA ASP A 18 -3.73 16.84 -35.02
C ASP A 18 -3.63 15.66 -34.08
N ARG A 19 -2.46 15.02 -34.07
CA ARG A 19 -2.11 14.06 -33.00
C ARG A 19 -1.94 14.88 -31.72
N PRO A 20 -2.60 14.52 -30.61
CA PRO A 20 -2.29 15.16 -29.35
C PRO A 20 -0.82 14.96 -29.04
N SER A 21 -0.12 16.07 -28.86
CA SER A 21 1.26 16.14 -28.40
C SER A 21 1.39 15.26 -27.16
N GLN A 22 2.24 14.23 -27.22
CA GLN A 22 2.65 13.52 -26.02
C GLN A 22 3.31 14.54 -25.10
N ALA A 23 2.60 14.90 -24.04
CA ALA A 23 3.17 15.67 -22.96
C ALA A 23 4.45 14.93 -22.51
N ASN A 24 5.60 15.55 -22.69
CA ASN A 24 6.85 15.11 -22.11
C ASN A 24 6.62 15.00 -20.60
N VAL A 25 6.37 13.80 -20.13
CA VAL A 25 6.51 13.47 -18.71
C VAL A 25 8.02 13.62 -18.46
N LYS A 26 8.41 14.79 -17.99
CA LYS A 26 9.74 14.98 -17.40
C LYS A 26 9.85 13.90 -16.34
N GLN A 27 10.66 12.88 -16.60
CA GLN A 27 11.16 12.02 -15.53
C GLN A 27 11.74 12.98 -14.49
N ILE A 28 11.06 13.07 -13.36
CA ILE A 28 11.63 13.67 -12.17
C ILE A 28 12.73 12.70 -11.77
N ILE A 29 13.93 12.94 -12.28
CA ILE A 29 15.14 12.35 -11.72
C ILE A 29 15.17 12.88 -10.30
N LEU A 30 14.82 12.03 -9.33
CA LEU A 30 15.10 12.27 -7.93
C LEU A 30 16.63 12.30 -7.80
N THR A 31 17.21 13.44 -8.14
CA THR A 31 18.58 13.74 -7.77
C THR A 31 18.63 13.63 -6.25
N LYS A 32 19.71 13.02 -5.80
CA LYS A 32 20.06 12.74 -4.40
C LYS A 32 20.27 14.05 -3.63
N ASP A 33 19.26 14.90 -3.61
CA ASP A 33 19.25 16.14 -2.84
C ASP A 33 18.65 15.89 -1.47
N SER A 34 19.49 15.37 -0.57
CA SER A 34 19.27 15.41 0.86
C SER A 34 19.04 16.84 1.40
N ASN A 35 19.04 17.84 0.53
CA ASN A 35 18.82 19.24 0.86
C ASN A 35 17.36 19.71 0.72
N LEU A 36 16.47 18.92 0.09
CA LEU A 36 15.05 19.29 -0.02
C LEU A 36 14.32 19.36 1.33
N ILE A 37 14.83 18.65 2.34
CA ILE A 37 14.26 18.68 3.70
C ILE A 37 14.77 19.92 4.50
N LYS A 38 15.84 20.57 4.04
CA LYS A 38 16.46 21.68 4.79
C LYS A 38 15.82 23.05 4.57
N ASN A 39 14.94 23.22 3.61
CA ASN A 39 14.36 24.53 3.24
C ASN A 39 12.85 24.63 3.42
N ASP A 40 12.18 23.59 3.92
CA ASP A 40 10.81 23.79 4.38
C ASP A 40 10.81 24.68 5.61
N PRO A 41 9.97 25.73 5.62
CA PRO A 41 9.84 26.55 6.82
C PRO A 41 9.45 25.62 7.96
N VAL A 42 10.36 25.46 8.92
CA VAL A 42 10.15 24.58 10.09
C VAL A 42 8.86 25.03 10.75
N ASN A 43 7.86 24.12 10.78
CA ASN A 43 6.64 24.37 11.52
C ASN A 43 7.03 24.57 13.00
N PRO A 44 6.82 25.76 13.59
CA PRO A 44 7.26 26.03 14.95
C PRO A 44 6.48 25.24 16.00
N TYR A 45 5.37 24.61 15.62
CA TYR A 45 4.51 23.87 16.56
C TYR A 45 4.78 22.38 16.55
N VAL A 46 5.05 21.80 15.37
CA VAL A 46 5.22 20.34 15.23
C VAL A 46 6.32 20.05 14.18
N PRO A 47 7.36 19.28 14.54
CA PRO A 47 8.36 18.85 13.57
C PRO A 47 7.72 17.87 12.56
N VAL A 48 8.23 17.87 11.33
CA VAL A 48 7.84 16.88 10.31
C VAL A 48 8.34 15.51 10.76
N ASP A 49 7.43 14.54 10.83
CA ASP A 49 7.78 13.14 11.14
C ASP A 49 8.51 12.51 9.96
N VAL A 50 9.64 11.87 10.24
CA VAL A 50 10.42 11.09 9.24
C VAL A 50 9.82 9.72 8.95
N SER A 51 8.80 9.32 9.70
CA SER A 51 8.03 8.08 9.52
C SER A 51 6.53 8.40 9.54
N PRO A 52 6.02 9.12 8.52
CA PRO A 52 4.66 9.63 8.52
C PRO A 52 3.65 8.49 8.66
N MET A 53 2.52 8.82 9.29
CA MET A 53 1.37 7.92 9.34
C MET A 53 0.68 7.87 7.97
N ASP A 54 0.20 6.69 7.63
CA ASP A 54 -0.57 6.43 6.42
C ASP A 54 -1.73 5.48 6.70
N MET A 55 -2.67 5.38 5.77
CA MET A 55 -3.78 4.45 5.88
C MET A 55 -4.19 3.89 4.52
N SER A 56 -4.56 2.62 4.53
CA SER A 56 -5.14 1.94 3.38
C SER A 56 -6.50 1.35 3.72
N TYR A 57 -7.41 1.35 2.74
CA TYR A 57 -8.78 0.87 2.88
C TYR A 57 -9.05 -0.37 2.05
N LEU A 58 -9.99 -1.20 2.52
CA LEU A 58 -10.62 -2.25 1.75
C LEU A 58 -12.10 -1.88 1.51
N PRO A 59 -12.56 -1.73 0.27
CA PRO A 59 -11.79 -1.80 -0.97
C PRO A 59 -10.79 -0.62 -1.10
N ALA A 60 -9.74 -0.79 -1.90
CA ALA A 60 -8.66 0.20 -2.04
C ALA A 60 -9.14 1.56 -2.58
N ASP A 61 -10.16 1.56 -3.42
CA ASP A 61 -10.78 2.75 -4.00
C ASP A 61 -11.86 3.41 -3.12
N TYR A 62 -12.07 2.89 -1.90
CA TYR A 62 -13.10 3.40 -0.98
C TYR A 62 -13.08 4.92 -0.79
N PRO A 63 -11.93 5.62 -0.63
CA PRO A 63 -11.93 7.07 -0.48
C PRO A 63 -12.51 7.79 -1.71
N ILE A 64 -12.21 7.30 -2.90
CA ILE A 64 -12.74 7.85 -4.17
C ILE A 64 -14.24 7.58 -4.28
N LEU A 65 -14.69 6.38 -3.97
CA LEU A 65 -16.11 6.01 -3.98
C LEU A 65 -16.90 6.87 -2.99
N LYS A 66 -16.35 7.13 -1.81
CA LYS A 66 -16.99 7.97 -0.79
C LYS A 66 -17.05 9.43 -1.21
N MET A 67 -15.94 9.98 -1.70
CA MET A 67 -15.84 11.36 -2.16
C MET A 67 -16.80 11.64 -3.34
N THR A 68 -16.95 10.68 -4.25
CA THR A 68 -17.82 10.82 -5.44
C THR A 68 -19.28 10.46 -5.18
N GLY A 69 -19.66 10.12 -3.95
CA GLY A 69 -21.02 9.72 -3.59
C GLY A 69 -21.45 8.35 -4.14
N LYS A 70 -20.51 7.56 -4.69
CA LYS A 70 -20.81 6.23 -5.25
C LYS A 70 -21.02 5.16 -4.19
N THR A 71 -20.68 5.44 -2.93
CA THR A 71 -21.00 4.58 -1.80
C THR A 71 -21.42 5.36 -0.57
N THR A 72 -22.42 4.84 0.14
CA THR A 72 -22.82 5.28 1.49
C THR A 72 -22.37 4.29 2.57
N ARG A 73 -21.91 3.10 2.16
CA ARG A 73 -21.50 2.01 3.07
C ARG A 73 -20.21 2.37 3.82
N GLU A 74 -19.98 1.68 4.93
CA GLU A 74 -18.69 1.66 5.60
C GLU A 74 -17.68 0.87 4.73
N PRO A 75 -16.36 1.09 4.88
CA PRO A 75 -15.37 0.19 4.28
C PRO A 75 -15.48 -1.20 4.92
N VAL A 76 -14.84 -2.18 4.34
CA VAL A 76 -14.75 -3.53 4.91
C VAL A 76 -13.70 -3.60 5.99
N ALA A 77 -12.53 -2.99 5.72
CA ALA A 77 -11.45 -2.83 6.67
C ALA A 77 -10.64 -1.56 6.37
N ARG A 78 -9.83 -1.16 7.34
CA ARG A 78 -8.87 -0.08 7.24
C ARG A 78 -7.64 -0.44 8.06
N VAL A 79 -6.45 -0.23 7.51
CA VAL A 79 -5.19 -0.30 8.26
C VAL A 79 -4.61 1.09 8.41
N VAL A 80 -4.09 1.43 9.60
CA VAL A 80 -3.37 2.67 9.91
C VAL A 80 -1.99 2.28 10.43
N TYR A 81 -0.96 2.84 9.82
CA TYR A 81 0.42 2.42 10.09
C TYR A 81 1.42 3.56 9.84
N SER A 82 2.63 3.46 10.37
CA SER A 82 3.72 4.39 10.05
C SER A 82 4.61 3.84 8.94
N ARG A 83 5.16 4.73 8.13
CA ARG A 83 6.00 4.43 6.96
C ARG A 83 7.47 4.78 7.22
N PRO A 84 8.23 3.95 7.96
CA PRO A 84 9.65 4.18 8.15
C PRO A 84 10.44 4.09 6.84
N HIS A 85 11.48 4.94 6.74
CA HIS A 85 12.44 4.98 5.67
C HIS A 85 13.49 3.89 5.80
N ARG A 86 13.89 3.28 4.68
CA ARG A 86 15.02 2.37 4.60
C ARG A 86 16.35 3.09 4.80
N GLN A 87 16.57 4.21 4.13
CA GLN A 87 17.78 5.05 4.21
C GLN A 87 19.07 4.27 3.95
N GLY A 88 19.08 3.44 2.91
CA GLY A 88 20.24 2.63 2.54
C GLY A 88 20.53 1.44 3.47
N ARG A 89 19.75 1.23 4.54
CA ARG A 89 19.95 0.10 5.47
C ARG A 89 19.39 -1.18 4.87
N LYS A 90 19.99 -2.31 5.20
CA LYS A 90 19.35 -3.60 5.03
C LYS A 90 18.35 -3.81 6.16
N ILE A 91 17.10 -4.08 5.81
CA ILE A 91 16.02 -4.14 6.79
C ILE A 91 15.95 -5.52 7.44
N PHE A 92 15.54 -6.54 6.68
CA PHE A 92 15.29 -7.87 7.25
C PHE A 92 16.59 -8.64 7.47
N GLY A 93 16.71 -9.24 8.66
CA GLY A 93 17.91 -9.92 9.13
C GLY A 93 18.98 -8.98 9.69
N ASN A 94 18.85 -7.65 9.50
CA ASN A 94 19.80 -6.67 10.02
C ASN A 94 19.11 -5.68 10.99
N LEU A 95 18.36 -4.70 10.48
CA LEU A 95 17.60 -3.77 11.34
C LEU A 95 16.49 -4.49 12.11
N LEU A 96 15.73 -5.30 11.42
CA LEU A 96 14.71 -6.19 11.99
C LEU A 96 15.29 -7.61 12.05
N LYS A 97 15.45 -8.13 13.26
CA LYS A 97 15.95 -9.48 13.45
C LYS A 97 14.86 -10.51 13.13
N TYR A 98 15.26 -11.61 12.47
CA TYR A 98 14.36 -12.72 12.28
C TYR A 98 13.99 -13.37 13.62
N GLY A 99 12.72 -13.76 13.75
CA GLY A 99 12.17 -14.34 14.97
C GLY A 99 11.78 -13.34 16.06
N GLU A 100 12.04 -12.04 15.88
CA GLU A 100 11.67 -11.01 16.84
C GLU A 100 10.38 -10.29 16.43
N PRO A 101 9.51 -9.93 17.39
CA PRO A 101 8.29 -9.17 17.08
C PRO A 101 8.61 -7.77 16.51
N TRP A 102 7.92 -7.42 15.43
CA TRP A 102 7.97 -6.09 14.81
C TRP A 102 6.56 -5.55 14.61
N ARG A 103 6.31 -4.31 15.07
CA ARG A 103 5.00 -3.63 15.06
C ARG A 103 4.47 -3.24 13.67
N LEU A 104 5.06 -3.73 12.57
CA LEU A 104 4.67 -3.41 11.18
C LEU A 104 4.66 -1.88 10.92
N GLY A 105 5.74 -1.22 11.30
CA GLY A 105 5.90 0.23 11.16
C GLY A 105 6.93 0.81 12.12
N ALA A 106 6.81 2.11 12.37
CA ALA A 106 7.55 2.87 13.36
C ALA A 106 6.57 3.64 14.24
N ASN A 107 7.07 4.41 15.22
CA ASN A 107 6.25 5.20 16.15
C ASN A 107 5.23 4.33 16.88
N GLU A 108 3.93 4.54 16.65
CA GLU A 108 2.84 3.79 17.27
C GLU A 108 2.67 2.39 16.64
N ALA A 109 1.91 1.56 17.33
CA ALA A 109 1.53 0.26 16.83
C ALA A 109 0.64 0.39 15.60
N THR A 110 0.83 -0.48 14.62
CA THR A 110 -0.07 -0.57 13.48
C THR A 110 -1.43 -1.12 13.92
N GLU A 111 -2.50 -0.46 13.51
CA GLU A 111 -3.88 -0.86 13.80
C GLU A 111 -4.62 -1.29 12.54
N ILE A 112 -5.43 -2.34 12.66
CA ILE A 112 -6.45 -2.68 11.67
C ILE A 112 -7.83 -2.57 12.31
N GLU A 113 -8.73 -1.86 11.62
CA GLU A 113 -10.14 -1.82 11.96
C GLU A 113 -10.93 -2.62 10.92
N VAL A 114 -11.65 -3.61 11.40
CA VAL A 114 -12.50 -4.49 10.62
C VAL A 114 -13.96 -4.06 10.85
N PHE A 115 -14.60 -3.54 9.82
CA PHE A 115 -15.97 -3.02 9.90
C PHE A 115 -17.03 -4.12 9.64
N GLN A 116 -16.62 -5.17 8.93
CA GLN A 116 -17.44 -6.35 8.64
C GLN A 116 -16.57 -7.60 8.82
N PRO A 117 -17.12 -8.73 9.25
CA PRO A 117 -16.34 -9.95 9.42
C PRO A 117 -15.55 -10.31 8.16
N LEU A 118 -14.32 -10.76 8.33
CA LEU A 118 -13.42 -11.21 7.28
C LEU A 118 -13.06 -12.68 7.48
N THR A 119 -12.77 -13.38 6.40
CA THR A 119 -12.17 -14.71 6.44
C THR A 119 -10.70 -14.61 6.04
N ILE A 120 -9.82 -15.06 6.90
CA ILE A 120 -8.37 -15.11 6.66
C ILE A 120 -7.89 -16.53 6.98
N GLN A 121 -7.34 -17.24 5.98
CA GLN A 121 -6.88 -18.64 6.14
C GLN A 121 -7.91 -19.52 6.91
N HIS A 122 -9.18 -19.50 6.45
CA HIS A 122 -10.31 -20.25 7.04
C HIS A 122 -10.72 -19.84 8.47
N LYS A 123 -10.16 -18.75 9.02
CA LYS A 123 -10.57 -18.21 10.32
C LYS A 123 -11.41 -16.96 10.11
N ILE A 124 -12.51 -16.87 10.84
CA ILE A 124 -13.34 -15.66 10.85
C ILE A 124 -12.72 -14.66 11.81
N VAL A 125 -12.38 -13.47 11.30
CA VAL A 125 -11.99 -12.30 12.09
C VAL A 125 -13.20 -11.40 12.21
N PRO A 126 -13.80 -11.25 13.41
CA PRO A 126 -14.99 -10.44 13.62
C PRO A 126 -14.75 -8.94 13.39
N LYS A 127 -15.83 -8.19 13.25
CA LYS A 127 -15.80 -6.72 13.34
C LYS A 127 -15.13 -6.30 14.65
N GLY A 128 -14.17 -5.35 14.55
CA GLY A 128 -13.44 -4.88 15.71
C GLY A 128 -12.15 -4.15 15.33
N ARG A 129 -11.42 -3.66 16.33
CA ARG A 129 -10.10 -3.06 16.18
C ARG A 129 -9.06 -4.00 16.76
N TYR A 130 -7.92 -4.10 16.08
CA TYR A 130 -6.84 -4.99 16.45
C TYR A 130 -5.50 -4.28 16.22
N ILE A 131 -4.53 -4.56 17.08
CA ILE A 131 -3.14 -4.23 16.82
C ILE A 131 -2.58 -5.31 15.91
N LEU A 132 -1.87 -4.88 14.87
CA LEU A 132 -1.09 -5.77 14.01
C LEU A 132 0.39 -5.70 14.37
N TYR A 133 0.99 -6.87 14.49
CA TYR A 133 2.42 -7.00 14.48
C TYR A 133 2.84 -8.28 13.75
N CYS A 134 4.09 -8.41 13.40
CA CYS A 134 4.57 -9.63 12.79
C CYS A 134 5.84 -10.17 13.47
N ILE A 135 6.10 -11.45 13.25
CA ILE A 135 7.39 -12.08 13.52
C ILE A 135 7.97 -12.46 12.16
N PRO A 136 8.92 -11.65 11.62
CA PRO A 136 9.51 -11.93 10.33
C PRO A 136 10.47 -13.11 10.40
N GLN A 137 10.42 -13.99 9.39
CA GLN A 137 11.42 -15.01 9.08
C GLN A 137 11.92 -14.77 7.64
N ALA A 138 12.95 -15.48 7.24
CA ALA A 138 13.54 -15.30 5.92
C ALA A 138 12.60 -15.77 4.78
N ASP A 139 11.78 -16.77 5.04
CA ASP A 139 10.89 -17.42 4.07
C ASP A 139 9.40 -17.13 4.30
N HIS A 140 9.03 -16.68 5.49
CA HIS A 140 7.64 -16.36 5.85
C HIS A 140 7.56 -15.30 6.95
N TRP A 141 6.39 -14.66 7.06
CA TRP A 141 6.05 -13.82 8.20
C TRP A 141 4.85 -14.41 8.94
N THR A 142 4.90 -14.38 10.26
CA THR A 142 3.71 -14.65 11.09
C THR A 142 3.05 -13.32 11.40
N ILE A 143 1.90 -13.05 10.80
CA ILE A 143 1.08 -11.86 11.05
C ILE A 143 0.15 -12.14 12.21
N ILE A 144 0.13 -11.26 13.19
CA ILE A 144 -0.58 -11.45 14.45
C ILE A 144 -1.57 -10.33 14.67
N PHE A 145 -2.82 -10.71 14.96
CA PHE A 145 -3.89 -9.82 15.39
C PHE A 145 -3.98 -9.89 16.91
N ASN A 146 -3.80 -8.77 17.58
CA ASN A 146 -3.68 -8.69 19.02
C ASN A 146 -4.72 -7.72 19.59
N SER A 147 -5.25 -8.01 20.75
CA SER A 147 -6.29 -7.18 21.41
C SER A 147 -5.75 -6.06 22.30
N ASN A 148 -4.43 -5.86 22.37
CA ASN A 148 -3.78 -4.85 23.20
C ASN A 148 -3.85 -3.44 22.57
N LEU A 149 -5.05 -2.91 22.38
CA LEU A 149 -5.28 -1.58 21.84
C LEU A 149 -4.55 -0.51 22.67
N TYR A 150 -4.24 0.64 22.03
CA TYR A 150 -3.56 1.78 22.65
C TYR A 150 -2.14 1.49 23.17
N SER A 151 -1.54 0.39 22.73
CA SER A 151 -0.14 0.10 22.99
C SER A 151 0.75 0.84 22.00
N TRP A 152 1.99 1.19 22.45
CA TRP A 152 2.98 1.78 21.54
C TRP A 152 3.58 0.73 20.57
N GLY A 153 3.37 -0.56 20.82
CA GLY A 153 3.85 -1.65 19.99
C GLY A 153 5.32 -2.04 20.16
N LEU A 154 6.06 -1.39 21.09
CA LEU A 154 7.47 -1.74 21.36
C LEU A 154 7.63 -3.11 22.02
N LYS A 155 6.64 -3.51 22.81
CA LYS A 155 6.60 -4.83 23.46
C LYS A 155 5.26 -5.46 23.16
N ALA A 156 5.27 -6.51 22.34
CA ALA A 156 4.09 -7.32 22.13
C ALA A 156 3.73 -8.07 23.42
N ASP A 157 2.42 -8.19 23.70
CA ASP A 157 1.91 -9.04 24.76
C ASP A 157 1.27 -10.30 24.13
N PRO A 158 1.98 -11.43 24.05
CA PRO A 158 1.47 -12.63 23.39
C PRO A 158 0.24 -13.24 24.05
N LYS A 159 -0.06 -12.87 25.31
CA LYS A 159 -1.27 -13.32 26.01
C LYS A 159 -2.55 -12.71 25.43
N LYS A 160 -2.40 -11.63 24.66
CA LYS A 160 -3.50 -10.93 23.99
C LYS A 160 -3.58 -11.24 22.49
N ASP A 161 -2.80 -12.21 22.00
CA ASP A 161 -2.88 -12.67 20.61
C ASP A 161 -4.19 -13.41 20.36
N LEU A 162 -4.94 -12.93 19.36
CA LEU A 162 -6.22 -13.51 18.98
C LEU A 162 -6.08 -14.43 17.77
N TYR A 163 -5.32 -13.99 16.76
CA TYR A 163 -5.12 -14.73 15.51
C TYR A 163 -3.67 -14.65 15.07
N LYS A 164 -3.20 -15.75 14.46
CA LYS A 164 -1.87 -15.86 13.84
C LYS A 164 -2.05 -16.44 12.45
N PHE A 165 -1.42 -15.78 11.46
CA PHE A 165 -1.46 -16.15 10.05
C PHE A 165 -0.05 -16.17 9.50
N ASN A 166 0.34 -17.30 8.93
CA ASN A 166 1.62 -17.41 8.24
C ASN A 166 1.46 -17.09 6.77
N VAL A 167 2.30 -16.19 6.26
CA VAL A 167 2.32 -15.78 4.87
C VAL A 167 3.72 -15.93 4.29
N PRO A 168 3.87 -16.45 3.07
CA PRO A 168 5.18 -16.56 2.44
C PRO A 168 5.74 -15.18 2.11
N VAL A 169 7.06 -15.09 2.10
CA VAL A 169 7.80 -13.91 1.69
C VAL A 169 8.28 -14.07 0.25
N LYS A 170 8.24 -12.99 -0.51
CA LYS A 170 8.85 -12.87 -1.83
C LYS A 170 9.93 -11.81 -1.79
N VAL A 171 11.12 -12.19 -2.23
CA VAL A 171 12.19 -11.24 -2.50
C VAL A 171 11.99 -10.66 -3.89
N LYS A 172 12.08 -9.35 -4.02
CA LYS A 172 11.84 -8.60 -5.26
C LYS A 172 13.16 -8.00 -5.75
N ASP A 173 13.28 -7.87 -7.04
CA ASP A 173 14.44 -7.20 -7.66
C ASP A 173 14.47 -5.68 -7.39
N MET A 174 13.32 -5.10 -7.11
CA MET A 174 13.16 -3.69 -6.80
C MET A 174 13.00 -3.47 -5.29
N SER A 175 13.80 -2.58 -4.74
CA SER A 175 13.73 -2.20 -3.33
C SER A 175 12.73 -1.07 -3.09
N VAL A 176 11.87 -1.24 -2.08
CA VAL A 176 10.90 -0.25 -1.60
C VAL A 176 11.52 0.58 -0.49
N GLU A 177 11.65 1.88 -0.70
CA GLU A 177 12.31 2.79 0.24
C GLU A 177 11.51 3.01 1.54
N TYR A 178 10.18 3.17 1.42
CA TYR A 178 9.28 3.35 2.55
C TYR A 178 8.49 2.07 2.82
N PHE A 179 8.43 1.63 4.06
CA PHE A 179 7.49 0.58 4.41
C PHE A 179 6.09 0.95 3.94
N SER A 180 5.42 0.04 3.28
CA SER A 180 4.10 0.27 2.70
C SER A 180 3.17 -0.89 3.02
N MET A 181 1.93 -0.56 3.37
CA MET A 181 0.83 -1.50 3.51
C MET A 181 -0.33 -1.00 2.65
N GLU A 182 -0.85 -1.89 1.79
CA GLU A 182 -1.95 -1.54 0.89
C GLU A 182 -2.85 -2.74 0.63
N PHE A 183 -4.14 -2.49 0.53
CA PHE A 183 -5.08 -3.52 0.06
C PHE A 183 -5.10 -3.52 -1.46
N GLU A 184 -4.79 -4.67 -2.06
CA GLU A 184 -4.97 -4.92 -3.50
C GLU A 184 -6.15 -5.86 -3.70
N ASN A 185 -7.12 -5.46 -4.52
CA ASN A 185 -8.30 -6.27 -4.81
C ASN A 185 -7.90 -7.55 -5.55
N THR A 186 -8.52 -8.66 -5.18
CA THR A 186 -8.43 -9.96 -5.85
C THR A 186 -9.81 -10.43 -6.29
N ALA A 187 -9.90 -11.53 -7.01
CA ALA A 187 -11.19 -12.08 -7.46
C ALA A 187 -12.13 -12.49 -6.30
N SER A 188 -11.58 -12.88 -5.14
CA SER A 188 -12.35 -13.37 -3.99
C SER A 188 -12.27 -12.49 -2.73
N GLY A 189 -11.64 -11.31 -2.84
CA GLY A 189 -11.44 -10.42 -1.71
C GLY A 189 -10.32 -9.43 -1.97
N ALA A 190 -9.27 -9.46 -1.16
CA ALA A 190 -8.08 -8.62 -1.32
C ALA A 190 -6.86 -9.28 -0.69
N ASP A 191 -5.67 -8.83 -1.09
CA ASP A 191 -4.43 -9.06 -0.36
C ASP A 191 -4.08 -7.80 0.43
N LEU A 192 -3.79 -7.92 1.72
CA LEU A 192 -3.06 -6.89 2.43
C LEU A 192 -1.57 -7.07 2.13
N VAL A 193 -1.08 -6.26 1.21
CA VAL A 193 0.33 -6.25 0.78
C VAL A 193 1.15 -5.48 1.80
N MET A 194 2.27 -6.04 2.20
CA MET A 194 3.24 -5.42 3.11
C MET A 194 4.61 -5.50 2.44
N ALA A 195 5.22 -4.35 2.15
CA ALA A 195 6.47 -4.30 1.41
C ALA A 195 7.45 -3.30 2.03
N TRP A 196 8.71 -3.73 2.18
CA TRP A 196 9.82 -2.87 2.58
C TRP A 196 11.15 -3.47 2.13
N ASP A 197 12.09 -2.60 1.73
CA ASP A 197 13.36 -3.05 1.13
C ASP A 197 13.08 -3.94 -0.10
N ASP A 198 13.70 -5.10 -0.20
CA ASP A 198 13.50 -6.09 -1.25
C ASP A 198 12.43 -7.15 -0.90
N THR A 199 11.69 -6.96 0.17
CA THR A 199 10.83 -7.99 0.76
C THR A 199 9.36 -7.62 0.67
N GLU A 200 8.54 -8.54 0.16
CA GLU A 200 7.08 -8.44 0.08
C GLU A 200 6.42 -9.65 0.75
N ALA A 201 5.42 -9.39 1.58
CA ALA A 201 4.51 -10.39 2.12
C ALA A 201 3.06 -10.00 1.82
N ARG A 202 2.19 -10.98 1.57
CA ARG A 202 0.78 -10.77 1.25
C ARG A 202 -0.09 -11.59 2.17
N LEU A 203 -1.00 -10.95 2.87
CA LEU A 203 -2.02 -11.61 3.68
C LEU A 203 -3.34 -11.64 2.91
N PRO A 204 -3.76 -12.80 2.36
CA PRO A 204 -5.04 -12.91 1.67
C PRO A 204 -6.21 -12.73 2.64
N VAL A 205 -7.13 -11.85 2.27
CA VAL A 205 -8.34 -11.52 3.02
C VAL A 205 -9.53 -11.78 2.12
N GLN A 206 -10.49 -12.57 2.58
CA GLN A 206 -11.71 -12.88 1.86
C GLN A 206 -12.92 -12.20 2.52
N PHE A 207 -13.89 -11.80 1.72
CA PHE A 207 -15.17 -11.33 2.24
C PHE A 207 -15.88 -12.49 2.92
N TYR A 208 -16.44 -12.21 4.10
CA TYR A 208 -17.25 -13.21 4.79
C TYR A 208 -18.61 -13.37 4.08
N GLU A 209 -18.82 -14.51 3.47
CA GLU A 209 -20.11 -14.93 2.94
C GLU A 209 -20.87 -15.69 4.05
N LYS A 210 -22.12 -15.27 4.31
CA LYS A 210 -23.00 -15.92 5.29
C LYS A 210 -23.58 -17.21 4.73
#